data_72a3f40c98c819896030b13c0735deca
#
_entry.id   72a3f40c98c819896030b13c0735deca
#
_cell.length_a   1.000
_cell.length_b   1.000
_cell.length_c   1.000
_cell.angle_alpha   90.00
_cell.angle_beta   90.00
_cell.angle_gamma   90.00
#
_symmetry.space_group_name_H-M   'P 1'
#
loop_
_entity.id
_entity.type
_entity.pdbx_description
1 polymer ?
#
loop_
_entity_poly.entity_id
_entity_poly.type
_entity_poly.pdbx_seq_one_letter_code
_entity_poly.pdbx_strand_id
1 'polypeptide(L)'
;MMKNNNFLFMFSFIFSLILISSSIQYSLADTGVVSMDSHDVKYDINNAKIESIFLDPDFFELIITMTTQDDGTVEITIPRDLLDAKFELSDDMFFILVDGFETDYVESESDSNSRTLMIPFFSGDSVIEIIGTHALNPFISNTEIKIPDWIKNNAGWWSTDLIEDTEFVSGIQYLIKEGIM
;
A
#
# COMPACT_ATOMS: atom_id res chain seq x y z
N MET A 1 29.76 -70.92 -17.75
CA MET A 1 30.28 -69.57 -17.47
C MET A 1 29.07 -68.64 -17.34
N MET A 2 28.53 -68.50 -16.09
CA MET A 2 27.35 -67.69 -15.83
C MET A 2 27.82 -66.27 -15.45
N LYS A 3 27.52 -65.34 -16.32
CA LYS A 3 27.94 -63.93 -16.15
C LYS A 3 26.85 -63.23 -15.27
N ASN A 4 27.28 -62.73 -14.11
CA ASN A 4 26.41 -62.05 -13.13
C ASN A 4 25.77 -60.79 -13.73
N ASN A 5 24.50 -60.86 -14.05
CA ASN A 5 23.69 -59.69 -14.44
C ASN A 5 23.19 -58.83 -13.25
N ASN A 6 23.51 -59.25 -12.04
CA ASN A 6 23.02 -58.57 -10.84
C ASN A 6 23.68 -57.23 -10.56
N PHE A 7 24.88 -56.98 -11.12
CA PHE A 7 25.61 -55.72 -10.93
C PHE A 7 25.01 -54.57 -11.78
N LEU A 8 24.47 -54.90 -12.94
CA LEU A 8 23.86 -53.93 -13.82
C LEU A 8 22.48 -53.45 -13.30
N PHE A 9 21.72 -54.35 -12.67
CA PHE A 9 20.45 -54.00 -12.03
C PHE A 9 20.61 -53.10 -10.78
N MET A 10 21.67 -53.33 -10.00
CA MET A 10 21.96 -52.52 -8.82
C MET A 10 22.40 -51.08 -9.18
N PHE A 11 23.15 -50.93 -10.25
CA PHE A 11 23.54 -49.60 -10.76
C PHE A 11 22.35 -48.84 -11.34
N SER A 12 21.44 -49.49 -12.02
CA SER A 12 20.21 -48.89 -12.55
C SER A 12 19.29 -48.43 -11.46
N PHE A 13 19.19 -49.14 -10.33
CA PHE A 13 18.36 -48.79 -9.21
C PHE A 13 18.92 -47.59 -8.40
N ILE A 14 20.23 -47.50 -8.25
CA ILE A 14 20.90 -46.39 -7.58
C ILE A 14 20.82 -45.12 -8.45
N PHE A 15 20.91 -45.22 -9.79
CA PHE A 15 20.76 -44.10 -10.70
C PHE A 15 19.33 -43.57 -10.76
N SER A 16 18.33 -44.44 -10.64
CA SER A 16 16.93 -44.05 -10.55
C SER A 16 16.56 -43.39 -9.22
N LEU A 17 17.29 -43.70 -8.13
CA LEU A 17 17.04 -43.09 -6.82
C LEU A 17 17.65 -41.67 -6.71
N ILE A 18 18.67 -41.35 -7.51
CA ILE A 18 19.31 -40.01 -7.53
C ILE A 18 18.50 -38.99 -8.35
N LEU A 19 17.62 -39.45 -9.26
CA LEU A 19 16.79 -38.59 -10.08
C LEU A 19 15.47 -38.14 -9.38
N ILE A 20 15.21 -38.62 -8.15
CA ILE A 20 14.07 -38.16 -7.32
C ILE A 20 14.60 -37.20 -6.23
N SER A 21 15.63 -36.45 -6.50
CA SER A 21 15.82 -35.17 -5.79
C SER A 21 14.87 -34.16 -6.43
N SER A 22 13.58 -34.32 -6.19
CA SER A 22 12.63 -33.24 -6.37
C SER A 22 13.20 -32.04 -5.62
N SER A 23 13.50 -30.98 -6.33
CA SER A 23 13.77 -29.68 -5.76
C SER A 23 12.57 -29.38 -4.84
N ILE A 24 12.77 -29.51 -3.54
CA ILE A 24 11.82 -29.00 -2.56
C ILE A 24 11.96 -27.47 -2.74
N GLN A 25 11.06 -26.88 -3.51
CA GLN A 25 10.93 -25.45 -3.56
C GLN A 25 10.31 -25.04 -2.23
N TYR A 26 11.11 -24.40 -1.41
CA TYR A 26 10.59 -23.73 -0.22
C TYR A 26 9.94 -22.41 -0.73
N SER A 27 8.60 -22.37 -0.72
CA SER A 27 7.90 -21.10 -0.81
C SER A 27 8.17 -20.35 0.49
N LEU A 28 8.78 -19.18 0.40
CA LEU A 28 8.83 -18.25 1.51
C LEU A 28 7.44 -17.65 1.64
N ALA A 29 6.80 -17.82 2.77
CA ALA A 29 5.58 -17.10 3.13
C ALA A 29 5.90 -16.24 4.35
N ASP A 30 5.49 -14.99 4.31
CA ASP A 30 5.64 -14.03 5.40
C ASP A 30 4.27 -13.42 5.71
N THR A 31 3.86 -13.45 6.96
CA THR A 31 2.61 -12.86 7.42
C THR A 31 2.88 -11.94 8.59
N GLY A 32 2.23 -10.80 8.62
CA GLY A 32 2.47 -9.87 9.70
C GLY A 32 1.44 -8.77 9.83
N VAL A 33 1.71 -7.91 10.79
CA VAL A 33 0.93 -6.71 11.06
C VAL A 33 1.90 -5.57 11.30
N VAL A 34 1.69 -4.47 10.60
CA VAL A 34 2.41 -3.21 10.83
C VAL A 34 1.43 -2.18 11.37
N SER A 35 1.69 -1.67 12.58
CA SER A 35 0.86 -0.64 13.20
C SER A 35 1.38 0.75 12.87
N MET A 36 0.50 1.59 12.34
CA MET A 36 0.76 3.01 12.01
C MET A 36 -0.36 3.86 12.62
N ASP A 37 -0.01 4.80 13.49
CA ASP A 37 -0.95 5.71 14.16
C ASP A 37 -2.23 5.02 14.70
N SER A 38 -2.06 3.89 15.39
CA SER A 38 -3.16 3.07 15.94
C SER A 38 -3.99 2.30 14.89
N HIS A 39 -3.55 2.24 13.65
CA HIS A 39 -4.14 1.43 12.59
C HIS A 39 -3.23 0.26 12.26
N ASP A 40 -3.82 -0.92 12.15
CA ASP A 40 -3.11 -2.16 11.86
C ASP A 40 -3.27 -2.53 10.39
N VAL A 41 -2.18 -2.48 9.63
CA VAL A 41 -2.09 -3.02 8.28
C VAL A 41 -1.64 -4.48 8.38
N LYS A 42 -2.50 -5.39 7.94
CA LYS A 42 -2.21 -6.83 7.93
C LYS A 42 -1.76 -7.26 6.55
N TYR A 43 -0.83 -8.19 6.48
CA TYR A 43 -0.39 -8.73 5.20
C TYR A 43 -0.11 -10.23 5.27
N ASP A 44 -0.26 -10.87 4.11
CA ASP A 44 0.19 -12.23 3.80
C ASP A 44 0.89 -12.18 2.43
N ILE A 45 2.14 -12.59 2.37
CA ILE A 45 2.93 -12.56 1.14
C ILE A 45 3.60 -13.90 0.91
N ASN A 46 3.57 -14.39 -0.32
CA ASN A 46 4.28 -15.61 -0.71
C ASN A 46 5.47 -15.26 -1.61
N ASN A 47 6.52 -16.08 -1.57
CA ASN A 47 7.76 -15.95 -2.36
C ASN A 47 8.51 -14.62 -2.18
N ALA A 48 8.21 -13.89 -1.12
CA ALA A 48 8.89 -12.66 -0.75
C ALA A 48 8.84 -12.44 0.75
N LYS A 49 9.56 -11.41 1.19
CA LYS A 49 9.54 -10.91 2.56
C LYS A 49 9.34 -9.40 2.56
N ILE A 50 8.42 -8.91 3.37
CA ILE A 50 8.25 -7.47 3.57
C ILE A 50 9.35 -6.95 4.50
N GLU A 51 10.06 -5.93 4.06
CA GLU A 51 11.10 -5.25 4.84
C GLU A 51 10.53 -4.02 5.56
N SER A 52 9.61 -3.30 4.92
CA SER A 52 8.93 -2.16 5.54
C SER A 52 7.59 -1.86 4.85
N ILE A 53 6.67 -1.27 5.60
CA ILE A 53 5.45 -0.63 5.10
C ILE A 53 5.44 0.79 5.67
N PHE A 54 5.27 1.79 4.81
CA PHE A 54 5.30 3.21 5.15
C PHE A 54 4.13 3.94 4.49
N LEU A 55 3.44 4.81 5.24
CA LEU A 55 2.42 5.70 4.70
C LEU A 55 3.03 7.06 4.41
N ASP A 56 2.89 7.53 3.18
CA ASP A 56 3.14 8.91 2.80
C ASP A 56 1.78 9.65 2.67
N PRO A 57 1.40 10.44 3.67
CA PRO A 57 0.10 11.11 3.66
C PRO A 57 0.03 12.27 2.67
N ASP A 58 1.15 12.84 2.26
CA ASP A 58 1.20 13.97 1.33
C ASP A 58 0.88 13.52 -0.10
N PHE A 59 1.19 12.26 -0.42
CA PHE A 59 0.90 11.64 -1.72
C PHE A 59 -0.25 10.64 -1.67
N PHE A 60 -0.90 10.45 -0.50
CA PHE A 60 -1.95 9.44 -0.29
C PHE A 60 -1.50 8.03 -0.66
N GLU A 61 -0.31 7.65 -0.22
CA GLU A 61 0.39 6.49 -0.72
C GLU A 61 0.88 5.59 0.42
N LEU A 62 0.65 4.27 0.26
CA LEU A 62 1.24 3.24 1.11
C LEU A 62 2.35 2.54 0.32
N ILE A 63 3.58 2.68 0.80
CA ILE A 63 4.77 2.14 0.16
C ILE A 63 5.21 0.88 0.89
N ILE A 64 5.31 -0.23 0.17
CA ILE A 64 5.77 -1.53 0.66
C ILE A 64 7.13 -1.81 0.04
N THR A 65 8.16 -1.95 0.88
CA THR A 65 9.48 -2.42 0.42
C THR A 65 9.62 -3.90 0.75
N MET A 66 10.04 -4.70 -0.22
CA MET A 66 10.13 -6.15 -0.09
C MET A 66 11.39 -6.72 -0.74
N THR A 67 11.73 -7.95 -0.36
CA THR A 67 12.74 -8.76 -1.01
C THR A 67 12.07 -10.00 -1.59
N THR A 68 12.06 -10.12 -2.92
CA THR A 68 11.42 -11.21 -3.65
C THR A 68 12.39 -12.35 -3.92
N GLN A 69 11.89 -13.59 -3.93
CA GLN A 69 12.64 -14.80 -4.29
C GLN A 69 12.14 -15.40 -5.62
N ASP A 70 10.84 -15.27 -5.87
CA ASP A 70 10.16 -15.77 -7.06
C ASP A 70 8.90 -14.93 -7.31
N ASP A 71 8.20 -15.18 -8.42
CA ASP A 71 6.89 -14.56 -8.69
C ASP A 71 5.92 -14.90 -7.55
N GLY A 72 5.11 -13.93 -7.16
CA GLY A 72 4.22 -14.11 -6.02
C GLY A 72 3.06 -13.12 -5.98
N THR A 73 2.40 -13.11 -4.83
CA THR A 73 1.31 -12.20 -4.51
C THR A 73 1.44 -11.70 -3.08
N VAL A 74 1.07 -10.48 -2.84
CA VAL A 74 0.80 -9.96 -1.50
C VAL A 74 -0.70 -9.74 -1.35
N GLU A 75 -1.27 -10.26 -0.27
CA GLU A 75 -2.59 -9.90 0.21
C GLU A 75 -2.40 -8.88 1.34
N ILE A 76 -2.98 -7.70 1.21
CA ILE A 76 -2.83 -6.62 2.18
C ILE A 76 -4.20 -6.06 2.57
N THR A 77 -4.45 -5.98 3.87
CA THR A 77 -5.66 -5.38 4.45
C THR A 77 -5.35 -4.00 5.00
N ILE A 78 -5.95 -3.00 4.39
CA ILE A 78 -5.71 -1.59 4.67
C ILE A 78 -6.94 -1.01 5.38
N PRO A 79 -6.80 -0.46 6.61
CA PRO A 79 -7.86 0.30 7.25
C PRO A 79 -8.23 1.54 6.41
N ARG A 80 -9.53 1.78 6.19
CA ARG A 80 -10.01 2.92 5.38
C ARG A 80 -9.64 4.27 5.99
N ASP A 81 -9.55 4.34 7.32
CA ASP A 81 -9.12 5.54 8.03
C ASP A 81 -7.61 5.82 7.85
N LEU A 82 -6.83 4.82 7.46
CA LEU A 82 -5.40 4.96 7.16
C LEU A 82 -5.17 5.39 5.72
N LEU A 83 -5.75 4.66 4.76
CA LEU A 83 -5.70 4.96 3.33
C LEU A 83 -6.96 4.42 2.64
N ASP A 84 -7.59 5.23 1.82
CA ASP A 84 -8.76 4.82 1.03
C ASP A 84 -8.74 5.45 -0.37
N ALA A 85 -9.43 4.82 -1.30
CA ALA A 85 -9.69 5.34 -2.63
C ALA A 85 -11.19 5.54 -2.80
N LYS A 86 -11.60 6.81 -2.99
CA LYS A 86 -13.01 7.20 -3.13
C LYS A 86 -13.17 8.26 -4.20
N PHE A 87 -14.26 8.16 -4.93
CA PHE A 87 -14.78 9.22 -5.77
C PHE A 87 -16.16 9.62 -5.27
N GLU A 88 -16.32 10.87 -4.81
CA GLU A 88 -17.50 11.37 -4.09
C GLU A 88 -17.82 10.51 -2.86
N LEU A 89 -18.95 9.79 -2.87
CA LEU A 89 -19.39 8.92 -1.76
C LEU A 89 -19.22 7.43 -2.06
N SER A 90 -18.65 7.09 -3.20
CA SER A 90 -18.47 5.70 -3.66
C SER A 90 -17.01 5.29 -3.57
N ASP A 91 -16.80 3.99 -3.37
CA ASP A 91 -15.46 3.42 -3.51
C ASP A 91 -14.95 3.59 -4.94
N ASP A 92 -13.69 3.93 -5.05
CA ASP A 92 -12.94 4.01 -6.30
C ASP A 92 -11.80 3.01 -6.27
N MET A 93 -11.15 2.81 -7.40
CA MET A 93 -9.99 1.92 -7.51
C MET A 93 -8.75 2.60 -6.93
N PHE A 94 -7.93 1.82 -6.24
CA PHE A 94 -6.55 2.22 -5.96
C PHE A 94 -5.74 2.22 -7.25
N PHE A 95 -4.77 3.12 -7.34
CA PHE A 95 -3.76 3.07 -8.38
C PHE A 95 -2.52 2.39 -7.82
N ILE A 96 -2.12 1.28 -8.43
CA ILE A 96 -1.03 0.45 -7.90
C ILE A 96 0.14 0.42 -8.87
N LEU A 97 1.33 0.67 -8.32
CA LEU A 97 2.60 0.53 -9.04
C LEU A 97 3.45 -0.56 -8.37
N VAL A 98 4.12 -1.37 -9.21
CA VAL A 98 5.17 -2.29 -8.79
C VAL A 98 6.44 -1.89 -9.51
N ASP A 99 7.47 -1.47 -8.77
CA ASP A 99 8.70 -0.86 -9.28
C ASP A 99 8.44 0.26 -10.32
N GLY A 100 7.38 1.07 -10.08
CA GLY A 100 6.97 2.19 -10.93
C GLY A 100 6.14 1.80 -12.16
N PHE A 101 5.74 0.55 -12.32
CA PHE A 101 4.86 0.08 -13.40
C PHE A 101 3.45 -0.19 -12.88
N GLU A 102 2.45 0.33 -13.58
CA GLU A 102 1.04 0.09 -13.25
C GLU A 102 0.73 -1.41 -13.27
N THR A 103 0.08 -1.88 -12.21
CA THR A 103 -0.22 -3.30 -12.00
C THR A 103 -1.68 -3.47 -11.60
N ASP A 104 -2.36 -4.41 -12.23
CA ASP A 104 -3.72 -4.82 -11.87
C ASP A 104 -3.72 -5.57 -10.53
N TYR A 105 -4.80 -5.43 -9.78
CA TYR A 105 -5.01 -6.12 -8.52
C TYR A 105 -6.44 -6.67 -8.42
N VAL A 106 -6.66 -7.54 -7.44
CA VAL A 106 -8.00 -8.02 -7.09
C VAL A 106 -8.33 -7.54 -5.68
N GLU A 107 -9.46 -6.88 -5.52
CA GLU A 107 -10.01 -6.60 -4.19
C GLU A 107 -10.75 -7.84 -3.71
N SER A 108 -10.17 -8.55 -2.72
CA SER A 108 -10.69 -9.81 -2.21
C SER A 108 -11.78 -9.61 -1.17
N GLU A 109 -11.66 -8.55 -0.35
CA GLU A 109 -12.63 -8.17 0.66
C GLU A 109 -12.73 -6.65 0.77
N SER A 110 -13.95 -6.15 0.99
CA SER A 110 -14.23 -4.74 1.23
C SER A 110 -15.41 -4.59 2.19
N ASP A 111 -15.18 -3.88 3.29
CA ASP A 111 -16.23 -3.53 4.24
C ASP A 111 -16.17 -2.04 4.63
N SER A 112 -16.92 -1.65 5.67
CA SER A 112 -16.94 -0.26 6.14
C SER A 112 -15.64 0.19 6.82
N ASN A 113 -14.75 -0.72 7.19
CA ASN A 113 -13.58 -0.45 8.02
C ASN A 113 -12.27 -0.67 7.27
N SER A 114 -12.24 -1.59 6.31
CA SER A 114 -11.03 -1.99 5.62
C SER A 114 -11.28 -2.47 4.20
N ARG A 115 -10.21 -2.49 3.41
CA ARG A 115 -10.16 -3.09 2.07
C ARG A 115 -8.98 -4.04 2.00
N THR A 116 -9.20 -5.22 1.43
CA THR A 116 -8.15 -6.24 1.25
C THR A 116 -7.84 -6.39 -0.24
N LEU A 117 -6.61 -6.14 -0.60
CA LEU A 117 -6.11 -6.16 -1.97
C LEU A 117 -5.16 -7.32 -2.16
N MET A 118 -5.28 -8.02 -3.28
CA MET A 118 -4.34 -9.05 -3.73
C MET A 118 -3.58 -8.51 -4.94
N ILE A 119 -2.28 -8.28 -4.77
CA ILE A 119 -1.41 -7.62 -5.75
C ILE A 119 -0.34 -8.61 -6.20
N PRO A 120 -0.26 -8.95 -7.49
CA PRO A 120 0.81 -9.79 -8.03
C PRO A 120 2.12 -9.01 -8.16
N PHE A 121 3.23 -9.71 -8.04
CA PHE A 121 4.58 -9.21 -8.31
C PHE A 121 5.45 -10.29 -8.96
N PHE A 122 6.55 -9.88 -9.57
CA PHE A 122 7.50 -10.75 -10.21
C PHE A 122 8.81 -10.85 -9.44
N SER A 123 9.56 -11.89 -9.71
CA SER A 123 10.90 -12.07 -9.17
C SER A 123 11.80 -10.90 -9.55
N GLY A 124 12.39 -10.26 -8.56
CA GLY A 124 13.23 -9.06 -8.70
C GLY A 124 12.53 -7.75 -8.36
N ASP A 125 11.19 -7.75 -8.29
CA ASP A 125 10.45 -6.56 -7.83
C ASP A 125 10.78 -6.28 -6.36
N SER A 126 10.80 -4.99 -5.99
CA SER A 126 11.27 -4.56 -4.68
C SER A 126 10.35 -3.55 -3.98
N VAL A 127 9.49 -2.86 -4.73
CA VAL A 127 8.62 -1.82 -4.19
C VAL A 127 7.21 -1.96 -4.76
N ILE A 128 6.20 -1.90 -3.89
CA ILE A 128 4.80 -1.76 -4.26
C ILE A 128 4.30 -0.44 -3.68
N GLU A 129 3.69 0.38 -4.52
CA GLU A 129 3.09 1.66 -4.18
C GLU A 129 1.58 1.55 -4.37
N ILE A 130 0.81 1.77 -3.30
CA ILE A 130 -0.66 1.73 -3.30
C ILE A 130 -1.14 3.16 -3.09
N ILE A 131 -1.66 3.77 -4.16
CA ILE A 131 -2.05 5.17 -4.17
C ILE A 131 -3.58 5.25 -4.08
N GLY A 132 -4.05 5.98 -3.07
CA GLY A 132 -5.46 6.26 -2.84
C GLY A 132 -5.83 7.69 -3.19
N THR A 133 -6.96 8.13 -2.64
CA THR A 133 -7.43 9.51 -2.74
C THR A 133 -7.56 10.20 -1.39
N HIS A 134 -7.47 9.42 -0.31
CA HIS A 134 -7.54 9.88 1.08
C HIS A 134 -6.55 9.08 1.91
N ALA A 135 -5.76 9.76 2.73
CA ALA A 135 -4.88 9.12 3.70
C ALA A 135 -5.01 9.78 5.08
N LEU A 136 -4.70 9.01 6.11
CA LEU A 136 -4.54 9.54 7.46
C LEU A 136 -3.41 10.59 7.44
N ASN A 137 -3.75 11.82 7.72
CA ASN A 137 -2.73 12.84 7.92
C ASN A 137 -2.51 13.03 9.43
N PRO A 138 -1.41 12.52 9.99
CA PRO A 138 -1.13 12.66 11.43
C PRO A 138 -1.00 14.11 11.88
N PHE A 139 -0.74 15.04 10.95
CA PHE A 139 -0.71 16.47 11.23
C PHE A 139 -2.10 17.10 11.25
N ILE A 140 -3.15 16.39 10.75
CA ILE A 140 -4.56 16.80 10.86
C ILE A 140 -5.24 16.03 12.00
N SER A 141 -4.50 15.49 12.97
CA SER A 141 -5.11 14.85 14.12
C SER A 141 -5.96 15.88 14.88
N ASN A 142 -7.28 15.89 14.62
CA ASN A 142 -8.32 16.58 15.41
C ASN A 142 -8.03 18.04 15.86
N THR A 143 -7.17 18.74 15.18
CA THR A 143 -7.28 20.18 15.18
C THR A 143 -8.47 20.48 14.28
N GLU A 144 -9.68 20.54 14.85
CA GLU A 144 -10.77 21.30 14.26
C GLU A 144 -10.11 22.55 13.66
N ILE A 145 -9.98 22.63 12.30
CA ILE A 145 -9.42 23.84 11.67
C ILE A 145 -10.37 24.94 12.08
N LYS A 146 -10.11 25.51 13.24
CA LYS A 146 -10.91 26.59 13.76
C LYS A 146 -10.57 27.81 12.93
N ILE A 147 -11.33 28.00 11.86
CA ILE A 147 -11.22 29.21 11.07
C ILE A 147 -11.34 30.40 12.04
N PRO A 148 -10.29 31.22 12.21
CA PRO A 148 -10.34 32.35 13.11
C PRO A 148 -11.53 33.26 12.79
N ASP A 149 -12.16 33.81 13.84
CA ASP A 149 -13.39 34.59 13.68
C ASP A 149 -13.18 35.81 12.78
N TRP A 150 -11.96 36.37 12.74
CA TRP A 150 -11.65 37.49 11.86
C TRP A 150 -11.75 37.12 10.36
N ILE A 151 -11.44 35.84 9.98
CA ILE A 151 -11.59 35.36 8.61
C ILE A 151 -13.08 35.30 8.24
N LYS A 152 -13.90 34.77 9.17
CA LYS A 152 -15.35 34.68 8.98
C LYS A 152 -15.95 36.08 8.86
N ASN A 153 -15.46 37.03 9.66
CA ASN A 153 -15.86 38.43 9.60
C ASN A 153 -15.47 39.06 8.27
N ASN A 154 -14.24 38.84 7.78
CA ASN A 154 -13.79 39.34 6.49
C ASN A 154 -14.65 38.78 5.34
N ALA A 155 -14.96 37.50 5.35
CA ALA A 155 -15.84 36.90 4.35
C ALA A 155 -17.26 37.46 4.42
N GLY A 156 -17.79 37.69 5.62
CA GLY A 156 -19.07 38.34 5.84
C GLY A 156 -19.10 39.79 5.32
N TRP A 157 -18.09 40.57 5.62
CA TRP A 157 -17.99 41.98 5.15
C TRP A 157 -17.87 42.08 3.63
N TRP A 158 -17.06 41.20 3.03
CA TRP A 158 -16.91 41.11 1.58
C TRP A 158 -18.23 40.72 0.91
N SER A 159 -18.96 39.72 1.43
CA SER A 159 -20.25 39.26 0.86
C SER A 159 -21.36 40.31 0.92
N THR A 160 -21.16 41.38 1.72
CA THR A 160 -22.11 42.50 1.89
C THR A 160 -21.57 43.82 1.37
N ASP A 161 -20.53 43.79 0.51
CA ASP A 161 -19.86 44.95 -0.07
C ASP A 161 -19.35 45.96 0.98
N LEU A 162 -19.02 45.51 2.19
CA LEU A 162 -18.45 46.38 3.25
C LEU A 162 -16.93 46.51 3.15
N ILE A 163 -16.26 45.63 2.42
CA ILE A 163 -14.85 45.68 2.07
C ILE A 163 -14.66 45.41 0.57
N GLU A 164 -13.63 45.98 0.01
CA GLU A 164 -13.27 45.80 -1.39
C GLU A 164 -12.62 44.44 -1.65
N ASP A 165 -12.68 43.95 -2.92
CA ASP A 165 -12.03 42.70 -3.34
C ASP A 165 -10.56 42.64 -2.97
N THR A 166 -9.85 43.75 -3.08
CA THR A 166 -8.43 43.86 -2.76
C THR A 166 -8.12 43.65 -1.28
N GLU A 167 -9.01 44.11 -0.40
CA GLU A 167 -8.87 43.89 1.06
C GLU A 167 -9.12 42.45 1.43
N PHE A 168 -10.15 41.82 0.82
CA PHE A 168 -10.44 40.39 1.01
C PHE A 168 -9.28 39.49 0.51
N VAL A 169 -8.77 39.76 -0.70
CA VAL A 169 -7.64 39.01 -1.29
C VAL A 169 -6.37 39.17 -0.44
N SER A 170 -6.14 40.36 0.14
CA SER A 170 -5.00 40.59 1.05
C SER A 170 -5.10 39.71 2.30
N GLY A 171 -6.31 39.50 2.82
CA GLY A 171 -6.56 38.57 3.94
C GLY A 171 -6.24 37.11 3.58
N ILE A 172 -6.61 36.66 2.39
CA ILE A 172 -6.28 35.32 1.89
C ILE A 172 -4.77 35.15 1.71
N GLN A 173 -4.09 36.14 1.13
CA GLN A 173 -2.62 36.11 0.96
C GLN A 173 -1.88 36.03 2.30
N TYR A 174 -2.40 36.66 3.34
CA TYR A 174 -1.85 36.58 4.69
C TYR A 174 -1.96 35.13 5.22
N LEU A 175 -3.11 34.47 5.03
CA LEU A 175 -3.31 33.07 5.46
C LEU A 175 -2.34 32.11 4.80
N ILE A 176 -2.13 32.25 3.50
CA ILE A 176 -1.17 31.44 2.74
C ILE A 176 0.26 31.68 3.27
N LYS A 177 0.62 32.94 3.50
CA LYS A 177 1.97 33.31 3.99
C LYS A 177 2.27 32.75 5.38
N GLU A 178 1.25 32.71 6.24
CA GLU A 178 1.37 32.18 7.63
C GLU A 178 1.18 30.67 7.72
N GLY A 179 0.98 29.98 6.58
CA GLY A 179 0.82 28.52 6.53
C GLY A 179 -0.48 28.02 7.20
N ILE A 180 -1.53 28.86 7.19
CA ILE A 180 -2.86 28.51 7.75
C ILE A 180 -3.74 27.87 6.66
N MET A 181 -3.39 28.06 5.41
CA MET A 181 -4.00 27.48 4.22
C MET A 181 -2.92 27.06 3.23
#